data_d392535fab9603b85a0170db3525d9ad
#
_entry.id   d392535fab9603b85a0170db3525d9ad
#
_cell.length_a   1.000
_cell.length_b   1.000
_cell.length_c   1.000
_cell.angle_alpha   90.00
_cell.angle_beta   90.00
_cell.angle_gamma   90.00
#
_symmetry.space_group_name_H-M   'P 1'
#
loop_
_entity.id
_entity.type
_entity.pdbx_description
1 polymer ?
#
loop_
_entity_poly.entity_id
_entity_poly.type
_entity_poly.pdbx_seq_one_letter_code
_entity_poly.pdbx_strand_id
1 'polypeptide(L)'
;GIQSDIDNKAVDSQTIFELGSVSKIFTATAGAYAKSQGKLSFQDHPSKYWPELQKSEINKVSLLELVTYTSGNLPLQFPDNVKTDQQVLEYFQNWHIKNPPGQYRQYSNPSIGLFGEITARSMKVPFTSLLENVIFPKFNMNHTYINVPKEQKEYYAFGYDQMNQPIRVSPGALDAQAYGVKSSLPDMLKFLNANLNPEKSNSDFKKAILETHKGYLKLGNMTQALGWETFSYPTTLAILQESNSEKVVMRSNPVVKETTQEKSKVFHK
;
A
#
# COMPACT_ATOMS: atom_id res chain seq x y z
N GLY A 1 17.45 13.58 17.03
CA GLY A 1 16.79 14.43 16.05
C GLY A 1 15.73 15.32 16.69
N ILE A 2 15.24 16.29 15.95
CA ILE A 2 14.14 17.20 16.32
C ILE A 2 12.93 16.95 15.44
N GLN A 3 11.72 17.23 15.96
CA GLN A 3 10.46 17.08 15.22
C GLN A 3 10.27 18.21 14.19
N SER A 4 10.82 19.38 14.51
CA SER A 4 10.65 20.61 13.74
C SER A 4 11.77 21.59 14.12
N ASP A 5 12.29 22.31 13.12
CA ASP A 5 13.24 23.41 13.33
C ASP A 5 12.57 24.66 13.92
N ILE A 6 11.22 24.70 13.96
CA ILE A 6 10.45 25.84 14.45
C ILE A 6 10.53 25.93 15.96
N ASP A 7 10.42 24.81 16.66
CA ASP A 7 10.35 24.75 18.14
C ASP A 7 11.46 23.93 18.78
N ASN A 8 12.38 23.36 17.99
CA ASN A 8 13.47 22.49 18.42
C ASN A 8 13.05 21.32 19.32
N LYS A 9 11.78 20.91 19.25
CA LYS A 9 11.25 19.80 20.04
C LYS A 9 11.96 18.50 19.65
N ALA A 10 12.50 17.79 20.64
CA ALA A 10 13.16 16.52 20.41
C ALA A 10 12.18 15.45 19.90
N VAL A 11 12.66 14.56 19.03
CA VAL A 11 11.93 13.34 18.65
C VAL A 11 11.83 12.40 19.84
N ASP A 12 10.66 11.88 20.09
CA ASP A 12 10.35 10.92 21.15
C ASP A 12 9.44 9.79 20.67
N SER A 13 8.97 8.95 21.58
CA SER A 13 8.09 7.83 21.26
C SER A 13 6.68 8.24 20.82
N GLN A 14 6.27 9.49 21.06
CA GLN A 14 4.97 10.01 20.66
C GLN A 14 5.03 10.68 19.28
N THR A 15 6.23 10.96 18.77
CA THR A 15 6.41 11.63 17.48
C THR A 15 5.76 10.83 16.35
N ILE A 16 4.91 11.51 15.58
CA ILE A 16 4.17 10.96 14.44
C ILE A 16 4.88 11.36 13.16
N PHE A 17 5.18 10.39 12.31
CA PHE A 17 5.86 10.56 11.02
C PHE A 17 4.96 10.16 9.86
N GLU A 18 5.12 10.82 8.73
CA GLU A 18 4.56 10.39 7.46
C GLU A 18 5.27 9.13 6.96
N LEU A 19 4.54 8.05 6.73
CA LEU A 19 5.12 6.77 6.33
C LEU A 19 5.35 6.66 4.81
N GLY A 20 4.81 7.60 4.04
CA GLY A 20 4.90 7.55 2.60
C GLY A 20 4.39 6.20 2.06
N SER A 21 5.12 5.59 1.15
CA SER A 21 4.69 4.36 0.48
C SER A 21 4.64 3.10 1.36
N VAL A 22 5.14 3.14 2.58
CA VAL A 22 4.89 2.07 3.57
C VAL A 22 3.38 1.93 3.86
N SER A 23 2.61 2.99 3.65
CA SER A 23 1.13 2.98 3.71
C SER A 23 0.50 1.89 2.84
N LYS A 24 1.11 1.53 1.71
CA LYS A 24 0.59 0.52 0.79
C LYS A 24 0.46 -0.87 1.41
N ILE A 25 1.29 -1.17 2.41
CA ILE A 25 1.21 -2.44 3.14
C ILE A 25 -0.08 -2.50 3.96
N PHE A 26 -0.51 -1.39 4.56
CA PHE A 26 -1.78 -1.33 5.29
C PHE A 26 -2.97 -1.47 4.33
N THR A 27 -2.90 -0.87 3.15
CA THR A 27 -3.92 -1.03 2.09
C THR A 27 -4.01 -2.48 1.63
N ALA A 28 -2.88 -3.13 1.39
CA ALA A 28 -2.82 -4.55 1.04
C ALA A 28 -3.35 -5.44 2.17
N THR A 29 -3.03 -5.11 3.43
CA THR A 29 -3.55 -5.83 4.61
C THR A 29 -5.07 -5.68 4.72
N ALA A 30 -5.62 -4.48 4.46
CA ALA A 30 -7.06 -4.25 4.44
C ALA A 30 -7.76 -5.11 3.37
N GLY A 31 -7.19 -5.18 2.16
CA GLY A 31 -7.71 -6.04 1.09
C GLY A 31 -7.63 -7.53 1.42
N ALA A 32 -6.51 -7.99 2.00
CA ALA A 32 -6.36 -9.37 2.47
C ALA A 32 -7.34 -9.70 3.61
N TYR A 33 -7.60 -8.74 4.50
CA TYR A 33 -8.61 -8.89 5.55
C TYR A 33 -10.02 -8.96 4.95
N ALA A 34 -10.39 -8.08 4.02
CA ALA A 34 -11.67 -8.15 3.33
C ALA A 34 -11.87 -9.50 2.61
N LYS A 35 -10.80 -10.04 1.99
CA LYS A 35 -10.80 -11.39 1.41
C LYS A 35 -11.05 -12.46 2.48
N SER A 36 -10.37 -12.40 3.64
CA SER A 36 -10.57 -13.38 4.72
C SER A 36 -12.00 -13.36 5.29
N GLN A 37 -12.69 -12.22 5.19
CA GLN A 37 -14.10 -12.05 5.56
C GLN A 37 -15.08 -12.43 4.44
N GLY A 38 -14.61 -12.93 3.29
CA GLY A 38 -15.45 -13.26 2.14
C GLY A 38 -16.11 -12.05 1.47
N LYS A 39 -15.59 -10.83 1.69
CA LYS A 39 -16.17 -9.60 1.12
C LYS A 39 -15.68 -9.31 -0.30
N LEU A 40 -14.50 -9.80 -0.66
CA LEU A 40 -13.95 -9.73 -2.02
C LEU A 40 -13.10 -10.96 -2.33
N SER A 41 -12.85 -11.16 -3.64
CA SER A 41 -11.81 -12.06 -4.14
C SER A 41 -10.79 -11.27 -4.94
N PHE A 42 -9.52 -11.66 -4.89
CA PHE A 42 -8.49 -11.03 -5.71
C PHE A 42 -8.66 -11.31 -7.22
N GLN A 43 -9.52 -12.27 -7.59
CA GLN A 43 -9.91 -12.51 -8.98
C GLN A 43 -11.11 -11.66 -9.40
N ASP A 44 -11.73 -10.92 -8.49
CA ASP A 44 -12.82 -10.00 -8.84
C ASP A 44 -12.29 -8.81 -9.65
N HIS A 45 -13.21 -8.15 -10.35
CA HIS A 45 -12.94 -6.97 -11.15
C HIS A 45 -13.58 -5.71 -10.53
N PRO A 46 -13.04 -4.50 -10.79
CA PRO A 46 -13.49 -3.26 -10.15
C PRO A 46 -15.00 -3.02 -10.22
N SER A 47 -15.67 -3.30 -11.34
CA SER A 47 -17.11 -2.99 -11.49
C SER A 47 -18.02 -3.76 -10.56
N LYS A 48 -17.55 -4.89 -9.99
CA LYS A 48 -18.33 -5.62 -8.97
C LYS A 48 -18.61 -4.75 -7.73
N TYR A 49 -17.75 -3.79 -7.45
CA TYR A 49 -17.81 -2.92 -6.27
C TYR A 49 -17.97 -1.44 -6.63
N TRP A 50 -17.66 -1.09 -7.88
CA TRP A 50 -17.84 0.25 -8.45
C TRP A 50 -18.48 0.14 -9.83
N PRO A 51 -19.83 -0.01 -9.88
CA PRO A 51 -20.56 -0.36 -11.12
C PRO A 51 -20.32 0.59 -12.30
N GLU A 52 -20.01 1.87 -12.02
CA GLU A 52 -19.74 2.89 -13.04
C GLU A 52 -18.47 2.58 -13.87
N LEU A 53 -17.62 1.65 -13.41
CA LEU A 53 -16.44 1.18 -14.15
C LEU A 53 -16.75 0.01 -15.11
N GLN A 54 -17.98 -0.50 -15.18
CA GLN A 54 -18.31 -1.72 -15.92
C GLN A 54 -17.92 -1.68 -17.41
N LYS A 55 -18.04 -0.51 -18.05
CA LYS A 55 -17.76 -0.35 -19.49
C LYS A 55 -16.31 0.10 -19.78
N SER A 56 -15.51 0.34 -18.77
CA SER A 56 -14.13 0.81 -18.90
C SER A 56 -13.13 -0.33 -19.04
N GLU A 57 -11.97 -0.05 -19.62
CA GLU A 57 -10.90 -1.05 -19.74
C GLU A 57 -10.29 -1.45 -18.40
N ILE A 58 -10.32 -0.57 -17.40
CA ILE A 58 -9.85 -0.90 -16.05
C ILE A 58 -10.64 -2.07 -15.45
N ASN A 59 -11.85 -2.31 -15.89
CA ASN A 59 -12.64 -3.46 -15.46
C ASN A 59 -12.16 -4.81 -16.03
N LYS A 60 -11.22 -4.82 -16.96
CA LYS A 60 -10.56 -6.04 -17.44
C LYS A 60 -9.41 -6.47 -16.50
N VAL A 61 -9.01 -5.60 -15.57
CA VAL A 61 -7.94 -5.81 -14.60
C VAL A 61 -8.51 -6.40 -13.32
N SER A 62 -7.92 -7.49 -12.83
CA SER A 62 -8.31 -8.10 -11.55
C SER A 62 -7.77 -7.30 -10.36
N LEU A 63 -8.37 -7.49 -9.18
CA LEU A 63 -7.88 -6.86 -7.95
C LEU A 63 -6.45 -7.34 -7.59
N LEU A 64 -6.09 -8.57 -7.96
CA LEU A 64 -4.70 -9.05 -7.80
C LEU A 64 -3.73 -8.22 -8.64
N GLU A 65 -4.06 -7.98 -9.90
CA GLU A 65 -3.22 -7.20 -10.82
C GLU A 65 -3.10 -5.74 -10.38
N LEU A 66 -4.13 -5.17 -9.75
CA LEU A 66 -4.05 -3.84 -9.14
C LEU A 66 -3.05 -3.80 -7.98
N VAL A 67 -3.15 -4.71 -7.01
CA VAL A 67 -2.32 -4.71 -5.80
C VAL A 67 -0.89 -5.18 -6.05
N THR A 68 -0.63 -5.87 -7.17
CA THR A 68 0.72 -6.31 -7.59
C THR A 68 1.32 -5.39 -8.67
N TYR A 69 0.67 -4.28 -8.99
CA TYR A 69 1.11 -3.28 -9.97
C TYR A 69 1.26 -3.82 -11.40
N THR A 70 0.48 -4.82 -11.77
CA THR A 70 0.48 -5.41 -13.12
C THR A 70 -0.79 -5.11 -13.90
N SER A 71 -1.39 -3.95 -13.65
CA SER A 71 -2.66 -3.52 -14.21
C SER A 71 -2.67 -3.23 -15.73
N GLY A 72 -1.52 -3.28 -16.40
CA GLY A 72 -1.41 -2.93 -17.82
C GLY A 72 -0.94 -1.49 -18.05
N ASN A 73 -0.10 -0.98 -17.15
CA ASN A 73 0.63 0.28 -17.28
C ASN A 73 -0.10 1.52 -16.74
N LEU A 74 -0.75 1.40 -15.57
CA LEU A 74 -1.13 2.60 -14.81
C LEU A 74 0.13 3.39 -14.42
N PRO A 75 0.12 4.73 -14.50
CA PRO A 75 1.29 5.56 -14.21
C PRO A 75 1.67 5.56 -12.73
N LEU A 76 2.84 6.12 -12.40
CA LEU A 76 3.29 6.29 -11.01
C LEU A 76 2.32 7.15 -10.20
N GLN A 77 1.85 8.26 -10.79
CA GLN A 77 0.95 9.24 -10.18
C GLN A 77 -0.24 9.52 -11.09
N PHE A 78 -1.35 9.98 -10.50
CA PHE A 78 -2.40 10.63 -11.27
C PHE A 78 -1.87 11.89 -11.95
N PRO A 79 -2.45 12.29 -13.08
CA PRO A 79 -2.25 13.65 -13.63
C PRO A 79 -2.68 14.73 -12.61
N ASP A 80 -2.02 15.88 -12.63
CA ASP A 80 -2.23 16.97 -11.66
C ASP A 80 -3.66 17.50 -11.59
N ASN A 81 -4.44 17.33 -12.66
CA ASN A 81 -5.84 17.73 -12.73
C ASN A 81 -6.82 16.73 -12.08
N VAL A 82 -6.36 15.55 -11.65
CA VAL A 82 -7.19 14.54 -10.98
C VAL A 82 -7.10 14.76 -9.47
N LYS A 83 -8.11 15.38 -8.87
CA LYS A 83 -8.12 15.79 -7.45
C LYS A 83 -9.39 15.36 -6.69
N THR A 84 -10.50 15.17 -7.37
CA THR A 84 -11.79 14.83 -6.76
C THR A 84 -12.19 13.40 -7.09
N ASP A 85 -13.08 12.81 -6.29
CA ASP A 85 -13.60 11.46 -6.53
C ASP A 85 -14.24 11.31 -7.90
N GLN A 86 -14.92 12.35 -8.39
CA GLN A 86 -15.50 12.36 -9.72
C GLN A 86 -14.42 12.31 -10.81
N GLN A 87 -13.34 13.08 -10.66
CA GLN A 87 -12.21 13.06 -11.59
C GLN A 87 -11.43 11.73 -11.54
N VAL A 88 -11.35 11.09 -10.37
CA VAL A 88 -10.80 9.74 -10.22
C VAL A 88 -11.64 8.73 -11.01
N LEU A 89 -12.96 8.79 -10.89
CA LEU A 89 -13.86 7.93 -11.67
C LEU A 89 -13.67 8.14 -13.17
N GLU A 90 -13.73 9.40 -13.62
CA GLU A 90 -13.53 9.76 -15.03
C GLU A 90 -12.16 9.32 -15.56
N TYR A 91 -11.10 9.44 -14.75
CA TYR A 91 -9.77 8.98 -15.10
C TYR A 91 -9.78 7.46 -15.37
N PHE A 92 -10.34 6.64 -14.49
CA PHE A 92 -10.40 5.19 -14.69
C PHE A 92 -11.37 4.78 -15.81
N GLN A 93 -12.44 5.52 -16.03
CA GLN A 93 -13.36 5.29 -17.15
C GLN A 93 -12.68 5.51 -18.51
N ASN A 94 -11.76 6.47 -18.61
CA ASN A 94 -11.07 6.84 -19.84
C ASN A 94 -9.67 6.25 -19.96
N TRP A 95 -9.19 5.52 -18.95
CA TRP A 95 -7.88 4.88 -19.01
C TRP A 95 -7.88 3.66 -19.94
N HIS A 96 -6.79 3.50 -20.71
CA HIS A 96 -6.63 2.41 -21.67
C HIS A 96 -5.44 1.52 -21.32
N ILE A 97 -5.63 0.20 -21.45
CA ILE A 97 -4.60 -0.82 -21.28
C ILE A 97 -3.53 -0.66 -22.36
N LYS A 98 -2.27 -0.50 -21.96
CA LYS A 98 -1.12 -0.43 -22.89
C LYS A 98 -0.39 -1.77 -23.03
N ASN A 99 -0.37 -2.59 -21.97
CA ASN A 99 0.21 -3.91 -21.95
C ASN A 99 -0.79 -4.91 -21.37
N PRO A 100 -0.75 -6.19 -21.76
CA PRO A 100 -1.62 -7.19 -21.17
C PRO A 100 -1.48 -7.24 -19.64
N PRO A 101 -2.58 -7.18 -18.86
CA PRO A 101 -2.53 -7.31 -17.41
C PRO A 101 -1.80 -8.57 -16.96
N GLY A 102 -1.07 -8.49 -15.87
CA GLY A 102 -0.32 -9.60 -15.30
C GLY A 102 1.06 -9.87 -15.93
N GLN A 103 1.45 -9.16 -16.99
CA GLN A 103 2.72 -9.42 -17.70
C GLN A 103 3.84 -8.43 -17.38
N TYR A 104 3.49 -7.19 -17.03
CA TYR A 104 4.47 -6.13 -16.74
C TYR A 104 4.13 -5.47 -15.42
N ARG A 105 5.11 -5.36 -14.53
CA ARG A 105 5.00 -4.59 -13.29
C ARG A 105 5.43 -3.14 -13.54
N GLN A 106 4.58 -2.22 -13.15
CA GLN A 106 4.89 -0.79 -13.07
C GLN A 106 4.34 -0.25 -11.76
N TYR A 107 5.23 0.18 -10.88
CA TYR A 107 4.85 0.74 -9.58
C TYR A 107 3.92 1.95 -9.77
N SER A 108 2.77 1.95 -9.07
CA SER A 108 1.68 2.87 -9.38
C SER A 108 0.84 3.19 -8.15
N ASN A 109 0.73 4.48 -7.81
CA ASN A 109 -0.20 4.96 -6.79
C ASN A 109 -1.66 4.84 -7.24
N PRO A 110 -2.05 5.18 -8.50
CA PRO A 110 -3.39 4.89 -8.99
C PRO A 110 -3.81 3.41 -8.88
N SER A 111 -2.89 2.47 -9.13
CA SER A 111 -3.18 1.04 -9.07
C SER A 111 -3.56 0.58 -7.66
N ILE A 112 -2.68 0.84 -6.68
CA ILE A 112 -2.95 0.49 -5.27
C ILE A 112 -4.06 1.36 -4.69
N GLY A 113 -4.20 2.60 -5.15
CA GLY A 113 -5.28 3.52 -4.78
C GLY A 113 -6.64 2.95 -5.14
N LEU A 114 -6.81 2.49 -6.39
CA LEU A 114 -8.04 1.85 -6.83
C LEU A 114 -8.30 0.55 -6.05
N PHE A 115 -7.28 -0.28 -5.84
CA PHE A 115 -7.42 -1.48 -5.02
C PHE A 115 -7.94 -1.16 -3.61
N GLY A 116 -7.41 -0.14 -2.96
CA GLY A 116 -7.86 0.29 -1.63
C GLY A 116 -9.28 0.84 -1.64
N GLU A 117 -9.65 1.63 -2.64
CA GLU A 117 -11.01 2.15 -2.80
C GLU A 117 -12.03 1.01 -3.03
N ILE A 118 -11.71 0.05 -3.90
CA ILE A 118 -12.54 -1.14 -4.11
C ILE A 118 -12.65 -1.97 -2.83
N THR A 119 -11.56 -2.10 -2.06
CA THR A 119 -11.59 -2.77 -0.76
C THR A 119 -12.56 -2.09 0.21
N ALA A 120 -12.51 -0.76 0.33
CA ALA A 120 -13.42 0.00 1.18
C ALA A 120 -14.89 -0.18 0.76
N ARG A 121 -15.17 -0.12 -0.54
CA ARG A 121 -16.51 -0.37 -1.10
C ARG A 121 -17.00 -1.78 -0.82
N SER A 122 -16.14 -2.80 -0.92
CA SER A 122 -16.49 -4.19 -0.58
C SER A 122 -16.88 -4.37 0.89
N MET A 123 -16.27 -3.58 1.76
CA MET A 123 -16.53 -3.53 3.20
C MET A 123 -17.67 -2.56 3.57
N LYS A 124 -18.17 -1.75 2.61
CA LYS A 124 -19.24 -0.76 2.78
C LYS A 124 -18.92 0.33 3.80
N VAL A 125 -17.66 0.73 3.89
CA VAL A 125 -17.19 1.82 4.77
C VAL A 125 -16.18 2.68 4.01
N PRO A 126 -16.02 3.98 4.34
CA PRO A 126 -14.94 4.80 3.80
C PRO A 126 -13.56 4.20 4.12
N PHE A 127 -12.59 4.37 3.22
CA PHE A 127 -11.25 3.78 3.38
C PHE A 127 -10.56 4.23 4.68
N THR A 128 -10.64 5.51 5.02
CA THR A 128 -10.09 6.04 6.28
C THR A 128 -10.69 5.32 7.48
N SER A 129 -12.02 5.14 7.50
CA SER A 129 -12.71 4.41 8.58
C SER A 129 -12.31 2.93 8.62
N LEU A 130 -12.08 2.30 7.46
CA LEU A 130 -11.60 0.93 7.40
C LEU A 130 -10.21 0.80 8.06
N LEU A 131 -9.30 1.72 7.79
CA LEU A 131 -7.97 1.68 8.41
C LEU A 131 -8.03 2.06 9.90
N GLU A 132 -8.61 3.22 10.23
CA GLU A 132 -8.55 3.78 11.59
C GLU A 132 -9.42 3.00 12.59
N ASN A 133 -10.59 2.47 12.17
CA ASN A 133 -11.52 1.82 13.07
C ASN A 133 -11.47 0.29 13.01
N VAL A 134 -10.83 -0.31 11.99
CA VAL A 134 -10.78 -1.77 11.86
C VAL A 134 -9.35 -2.29 11.81
N ILE A 135 -8.49 -1.80 10.91
CA ILE A 135 -7.17 -2.39 10.67
C ILE A 135 -6.16 -1.99 11.76
N PHE A 136 -5.98 -0.68 12.03
CA PHE A 136 -5.02 -0.23 13.04
C PHE A 136 -5.31 -0.78 14.44
N PRO A 137 -6.58 -0.85 14.93
CA PRO A 137 -6.89 -1.48 16.21
C PRO A 137 -6.49 -2.96 16.30
N LYS A 138 -6.55 -3.72 15.19
CA LYS A 138 -6.12 -5.12 15.17
C LYS A 138 -4.61 -5.31 15.39
N PHE A 139 -3.83 -4.27 15.13
CA PHE A 139 -2.41 -4.19 15.45
C PHE A 139 -2.13 -3.51 16.81
N ASN A 140 -3.16 -3.05 17.53
CA ASN A 140 -3.05 -2.17 18.71
C ASN A 140 -2.31 -0.85 18.42
N MET A 141 -2.47 -0.30 17.20
CA MET A 141 -1.86 0.94 16.74
C MET A 141 -2.78 2.11 17.07
N ASN A 142 -2.59 2.75 18.23
CA ASN A 142 -3.47 3.80 18.75
C ASN A 142 -2.99 5.23 18.43
N HIS A 143 -1.76 5.35 17.89
CA HIS A 143 -1.15 6.62 17.44
C HIS A 143 -0.80 6.54 15.95
N THR A 144 -1.74 5.99 15.17
CA THR A 144 -1.63 5.80 13.71
C THR A 144 -2.88 6.32 13.04
N TYR A 145 -2.72 7.19 12.04
CA TYR A 145 -3.78 7.99 11.47
C TYR A 145 -3.65 8.12 9.96
N ILE A 146 -4.77 8.29 9.27
CA ILE A 146 -4.84 8.92 7.96
C ILE A 146 -4.93 10.43 8.14
N ASN A 147 -5.78 10.88 9.07
CA ASN A 147 -5.91 12.29 9.41
C ASN A 147 -5.49 12.49 10.87
N VAL A 148 -4.33 13.10 11.10
CA VAL A 148 -3.83 13.36 12.45
C VAL A 148 -4.82 14.29 13.19
N PRO A 149 -5.42 13.85 14.32
CA PRO A 149 -6.35 14.65 15.09
C PRO A 149 -5.73 15.96 15.58
N LYS A 150 -6.57 16.98 15.83
CA LYS A 150 -6.08 18.30 16.25
C LYS A 150 -5.23 18.25 17.51
N GLU A 151 -5.63 17.43 18.48
CA GLU A 151 -4.95 17.20 19.76
C GLU A 151 -3.63 16.43 19.65
N GLN A 152 -3.37 15.79 18.50
CA GLN A 152 -2.14 15.06 18.22
C GLN A 152 -1.17 15.82 17.31
N LYS A 153 -1.57 17.02 16.84
CA LYS A 153 -0.77 17.81 15.89
C LYS A 153 0.56 18.30 16.47
N GLU A 154 0.65 18.46 17.78
CA GLU A 154 1.90 18.83 18.45
C GLU A 154 2.99 17.75 18.38
N TYR A 155 2.60 16.48 18.11
CA TYR A 155 3.53 15.36 17.94
C TYR A 155 3.84 15.07 16.47
N TYR A 156 3.17 15.76 15.55
CA TYR A 156 3.28 15.48 14.12
C TYR A 156 4.46 16.22 13.51
N ALA A 157 5.55 15.49 13.27
CA ALA A 157 6.79 15.99 12.70
C ALA A 157 6.61 16.60 11.30
N PHE A 158 7.48 17.57 10.98
CA PHE A 158 7.63 18.07 9.61
C PHE A 158 8.70 17.27 8.85
N GLY A 159 8.50 17.12 7.54
CA GLY A 159 9.56 16.88 6.58
C GLY A 159 10.17 18.22 6.15
N TYR A 160 11.29 18.16 5.41
CA TYR A 160 11.96 19.34 4.90
C TYR A 160 12.28 19.16 3.42
N ASP A 161 12.06 20.20 2.64
CA ASP A 161 12.42 20.21 1.22
C ASP A 161 13.94 20.47 1.01
N GLN A 162 14.35 20.55 -0.26
CA GLN A 162 15.77 20.79 -0.60
C GLN A 162 16.27 22.18 -0.19
N MET A 163 15.37 23.13 0.09
CA MET A 163 15.68 24.46 0.59
C MET A 163 15.54 24.54 2.13
N ASN A 164 15.42 23.40 2.80
CA ASN A 164 15.22 23.27 4.24
C ASN A 164 13.95 23.99 4.74
N GLN A 165 12.89 24.04 3.90
CA GLN A 165 11.61 24.57 4.33
C GLN A 165 10.73 23.43 4.88
N PRO A 166 10.01 23.64 6.01
CA PRO A 166 9.14 22.63 6.58
C PRO A 166 7.98 22.33 5.63
N ILE A 167 7.81 21.05 5.30
CA ILE A 167 6.75 20.56 4.43
C ILE A 167 6.02 19.37 5.06
N ARG A 168 4.82 19.11 4.57
CA ARG A 168 4.08 17.88 4.74
C ARG A 168 3.55 17.43 3.39
N VAL A 169 3.34 16.12 3.24
CA VAL A 169 2.76 15.57 2.02
C VAL A 169 1.41 16.22 1.75
N SER A 170 1.27 16.79 0.56
CA SER A 170 0.00 17.37 0.11
C SER A 170 -1.01 16.27 -0.18
N PRO A 171 -2.28 16.46 0.21
CA PRO A 171 -3.36 15.55 -0.17
C PRO A 171 -3.46 15.43 -1.70
N GLY A 172 -3.76 14.22 -2.17
CA GLY A 172 -3.95 13.92 -3.59
C GLY A 172 -5.04 12.89 -3.82
N ALA A 173 -5.34 12.61 -5.06
CA ALA A 173 -6.32 11.58 -5.41
C ALA A 173 -5.89 10.21 -4.87
N LEU A 174 -6.73 9.56 -4.08
CA LEU A 174 -6.49 8.27 -3.42
C LEU A 174 -5.17 8.23 -2.60
N ASP A 175 -4.78 9.36 -2.03
CA ASP A 175 -3.57 9.52 -1.21
C ASP A 175 -3.60 8.65 0.05
N ALA A 176 -4.74 8.58 0.73
CA ALA A 176 -4.95 7.74 1.91
C ALA A 176 -4.56 6.27 1.62
N GLN A 177 -4.95 5.75 0.45
CA GLN A 177 -4.69 4.39 0.02
C GLN A 177 -3.23 4.16 -0.39
N ALA A 178 -2.57 5.19 -0.91
CA ALA A 178 -1.25 5.04 -1.54
C ALA A 178 -0.08 5.44 -0.64
N TYR A 179 -0.20 6.50 0.18
CA TYR A 179 0.90 7.06 0.98
C TYR A 179 0.44 7.87 2.20
N GLY A 180 -0.84 7.81 2.58
CA GLY A 180 -1.44 8.73 3.54
C GLY A 180 -1.34 8.34 5.02
N VAL A 181 -0.72 7.21 5.38
CA VAL A 181 -0.60 6.78 6.78
C VAL A 181 0.48 7.60 7.51
N LYS A 182 0.15 8.04 8.72
CA LYS A 182 1.07 8.67 9.68
C LYS A 182 1.08 7.82 10.94
N SER A 183 2.27 7.57 11.50
CA SER A 183 2.40 6.67 12.65
C SER A 183 3.58 7.03 13.55
N SER A 184 3.54 6.51 14.77
CA SER A 184 4.63 6.58 15.74
C SER A 184 5.53 5.32 15.67
N LEU A 185 6.76 5.44 16.16
CA LEU A 185 7.69 4.30 16.23
C LEU A 185 7.13 3.12 17.05
N PRO A 186 6.51 3.32 18.25
CA PRO A 186 5.92 2.21 19.00
C PRO A 186 4.85 1.46 18.22
N ASP A 187 4.01 2.16 17.46
CA ASP A 187 2.96 1.52 16.65
C ASP A 187 3.55 0.74 15.48
N MET A 188 4.58 1.28 14.82
CA MET A 188 5.29 0.55 13.76
C MET A 188 5.99 -0.71 14.29
N LEU A 189 6.50 -0.71 15.53
CA LEU A 189 7.05 -1.91 16.19
C LEU A 189 5.96 -2.96 16.46
N LYS A 190 4.75 -2.55 16.86
CA LYS A 190 3.61 -3.47 17.00
C LYS A 190 3.23 -4.10 15.65
N PHE A 191 3.17 -3.27 14.60
CA PHE A 191 2.91 -3.73 13.24
C PHE A 191 3.97 -4.74 12.78
N LEU A 192 5.23 -4.42 12.95
CA LEU A 192 6.34 -5.30 12.60
C LEU A 192 6.27 -6.63 13.38
N ASN A 193 6.05 -6.55 14.70
CA ASN A 193 5.93 -7.76 15.55
C ASN A 193 4.76 -8.65 15.12
N ALA A 194 3.62 -8.09 14.72
CA ALA A 194 2.48 -8.87 14.24
C ALA A 194 2.79 -9.55 12.89
N ASN A 195 3.55 -8.90 12.02
CA ASN A 195 3.99 -9.49 10.74
C ASN A 195 5.06 -10.59 10.93
N LEU A 196 5.93 -10.47 11.93
CA LEU A 196 6.91 -11.51 12.27
C LEU A 196 6.30 -12.69 13.04
N ASN A 197 5.21 -12.47 13.76
CA ASN A 197 4.56 -13.47 14.62
C ASN A 197 3.05 -13.54 14.34
N PRO A 198 2.61 -13.85 13.10
CA PRO A 198 1.20 -13.81 12.72
C PRO A 198 0.32 -14.79 13.51
N GLU A 199 0.89 -15.86 14.06
CA GLU A 199 0.20 -16.84 14.91
C GLU A 199 -0.33 -16.27 16.23
N LYS A 200 0.17 -15.12 16.66
CA LYS A 200 -0.35 -14.41 17.84
C LYS A 200 -1.63 -13.61 17.55
N SER A 201 -1.97 -13.46 16.28
CA SER A 201 -3.20 -12.78 15.84
C SER A 201 -4.39 -13.74 15.83
N ASN A 202 -5.62 -13.19 15.89
CA ASN A 202 -6.82 -14.01 15.70
C ASN A 202 -6.83 -14.66 14.30
N SER A 203 -7.63 -15.73 14.12
CA SER A 203 -7.58 -16.60 12.94
C SER A 203 -7.72 -15.87 11.61
N ASP A 204 -8.66 -14.91 11.52
CA ASP A 204 -8.94 -14.22 10.26
C ASP A 204 -7.92 -13.16 9.97
N PHE A 205 -7.42 -12.45 10.98
CA PHE A 205 -6.39 -11.44 10.81
C PHE A 205 -5.02 -12.09 10.54
N LYS A 206 -4.73 -13.25 11.17
CA LYS A 206 -3.59 -14.10 10.81
C LYS A 206 -3.60 -14.48 9.33
N LYS A 207 -4.77 -14.93 8.79
CA LYS A 207 -4.92 -15.24 7.37
C LYS A 207 -4.60 -14.02 6.49
N ALA A 208 -5.07 -12.84 6.90
CA ALA A 208 -4.79 -11.59 6.18
C ALA A 208 -3.30 -11.26 6.15
N ILE A 209 -2.60 -11.32 7.29
CA ILE A 209 -1.16 -11.08 7.37
C ILE A 209 -0.40 -12.07 6.47
N LEU A 210 -0.66 -13.37 6.62
CA LEU A 210 0.01 -14.40 5.82
C LEU A 210 -0.25 -14.25 4.31
N GLU A 211 -1.45 -13.83 3.93
CA GLU A 211 -1.77 -13.55 2.52
C GLU A 211 -0.94 -12.39 1.96
N THR A 212 -0.66 -11.35 2.78
CA THR A 212 0.19 -10.23 2.31
C THR A 212 1.63 -10.65 2.07
N HIS A 213 2.13 -11.69 2.74
CA HIS A 213 3.49 -12.21 2.59
C HIS A 213 3.63 -13.19 1.43
N LYS A 214 2.53 -13.68 0.87
CA LYS A 214 2.57 -14.62 -0.24
C LYS A 214 3.14 -13.97 -1.49
N GLY A 215 4.15 -14.60 -2.08
CA GLY A 215 4.70 -14.19 -3.38
C GLY A 215 3.73 -14.48 -4.52
N TYR A 216 3.60 -13.56 -5.45
CA TYR A 216 2.73 -13.68 -6.62
C TYR A 216 3.49 -13.60 -7.94
N LEU A 217 4.49 -12.75 -8.02
CA LEU A 217 5.22 -12.45 -9.24
C LEU A 217 6.71 -12.35 -8.96
N LYS A 218 7.54 -12.76 -9.91
CA LYS A 218 8.99 -12.55 -9.90
C LYS A 218 9.41 -11.47 -10.88
N LEU A 219 10.29 -10.58 -10.41
CA LEU A 219 11.01 -9.58 -11.18
C LEU A 219 12.49 -9.71 -10.86
N GLY A 220 13.24 -10.47 -11.68
CA GLY A 220 14.62 -10.80 -11.35
C GLY A 220 14.73 -11.52 -10.00
N ASN A 221 15.51 -10.96 -9.08
CA ASN A 221 15.71 -11.51 -7.72
C ASN A 221 14.62 -11.11 -6.72
N MET A 222 13.73 -10.19 -7.08
CA MET A 222 12.64 -9.70 -6.25
C MET A 222 11.37 -10.53 -6.49
N THR A 223 10.67 -10.88 -5.43
CA THR A 223 9.32 -11.43 -5.49
C THR A 223 8.32 -10.38 -4.99
N GLN A 224 7.36 -10.03 -5.83
CA GLN A 224 6.25 -9.14 -5.47
C GLN A 224 5.20 -9.93 -4.70
N ALA A 225 4.98 -9.52 -3.46
CA ALA A 225 3.86 -9.92 -2.63
C ALA A 225 2.83 -8.77 -2.56
N LEU A 226 1.88 -8.79 -1.61
CA LEU A 226 0.87 -7.73 -1.52
C LEU A 226 1.41 -6.58 -0.65
N GLY A 227 1.87 -5.53 -1.30
CA GLY A 227 2.53 -4.38 -0.66
C GLY A 227 3.96 -4.65 -0.20
N TRP A 228 4.35 -5.94 -0.03
CA TRP A 228 5.70 -6.36 0.30
C TRP A 228 6.48 -6.74 -0.95
N GLU A 229 7.78 -6.50 -0.89
CA GLU A 229 8.78 -7.02 -1.83
C GLU A 229 9.73 -7.91 -1.04
N THR A 230 9.91 -9.16 -1.50
CA THR A 230 10.68 -10.17 -0.76
C THR A 230 11.88 -10.64 -1.58
N PHE A 231 12.93 -11.03 -0.87
CA PHE A 231 14.18 -11.52 -1.44
C PHE A 231 14.57 -12.83 -0.77
N SER A 232 15.24 -13.70 -1.51
CA SER A 232 15.82 -14.91 -0.93
C SER A 232 16.92 -14.52 0.07
N TYR A 233 17.01 -15.24 1.17
CA TYR A 233 18.08 -15.05 2.15
C TYR A 233 19.07 -16.25 2.08
N PRO A 234 20.39 -15.97 2.12
CA PRO A 234 21.04 -14.66 2.15
C PRO A 234 20.93 -13.89 0.83
N THR A 235 20.96 -12.56 0.89
CA THR A 235 21.00 -11.69 -0.28
C THR A 235 22.20 -10.73 -0.19
N THR A 236 22.54 -10.08 -1.30
CA THR A 236 23.63 -9.11 -1.35
C THR A 236 23.14 -7.69 -1.47
N LEU A 237 23.98 -6.72 -1.05
CA LEU A 237 23.67 -5.30 -1.23
C LEU A 237 23.43 -4.97 -2.71
N ALA A 238 24.18 -5.55 -3.63
CA ALA A 238 24.02 -5.33 -5.08
C ALA A 238 22.62 -5.73 -5.57
N ILE A 239 22.10 -6.89 -5.12
CA ILE A 239 20.73 -7.33 -5.44
C ILE A 239 19.69 -6.34 -4.92
N LEU A 240 19.84 -5.89 -3.69
CA LEU A 240 18.90 -4.91 -3.09
C LEU A 240 18.95 -3.57 -3.82
N GLN A 241 20.15 -3.09 -4.19
CA GLN A 241 20.32 -1.84 -4.95
C GLN A 241 19.74 -1.94 -6.37
N GLU A 242 19.98 -3.06 -7.09
CA GLU A 242 19.39 -3.30 -8.40
C GLU A 242 17.86 -3.28 -8.34
N SER A 243 17.29 -3.96 -7.37
CA SER A 243 15.84 -4.07 -7.20
C SER A 243 15.17 -2.75 -6.80
N ASN A 244 15.93 -1.81 -6.21
CA ASN A 244 15.50 -0.45 -5.91
C ASN A 244 15.99 0.59 -6.94
N SER A 245 16.51 0.14 -8.08
CA SER A 245 16.96 1.04 -9.14
C SER A 245 15.79 1.80 -9.78
N GLU A 246 16.09 2.97 -10.36
CA GLU A 246 15.12 3.77 -11.13
C GLU A 246 14.41 2.92 -12.20
N LYS A 247 15.14 2.00 -12.85
CA LYS A 247 14.58 1.07 -13.83
C LYS A 247 13.46 0.22 -13.23
N VAL A 248 13.64 -0.33 -12.05
CA VAL A 248 12.65 -1.22 -11.39
C VAL A 248 11.49 -0.41 -10.81
N VAL A 249 11.77 0.74 -10.22
CA VAL A 249 10.75 1.55 -9.54
C VAL A 249 9.93 2.39 -10.54
N MET A 250 10.58 3.02 -11.54
CA MET A 250 9.96 4.03 -12.38
C MET A 250 9.50 3.52 -13.74
N ARG A 251 9.93 2.33 -14.18
CA ARG A 251 9.63 1.81 -15.51
C ARG A 251 8.79 0.54 -15.45
N SER A 252 8.18 0.23 -16.59
CA SER A 252 7.47 -1.04 -16.81
C SER A 252 8.48 -2.18 -17.01
N ASN A 253 8.35 -3.25 -16.22
CA ASN A 253 9.27 -4.37 -16.23
C ASN A 253 8.51 -5.69 -16.42
N PRO A 254 8.97 -6.62 -17.29
CA PRO A 254 8.34 -7.92 -17.46
C PRO A 254 8.41 -8.73 -16.15
N VAL A 255 7.36 -9.48 -15.86
CA VAL A 255 7.27 -10.34 -14.68
C VAL A 255 6.88 -11.76 -15.05
N VAL A 256 7.24 -12.72 -14.20
CA VAL A 256 6.84 -14.12 -14.30
C VAL A 256 5.97 -14.46 -13.11
N LYS A 257 4.87 -15.21 -13.35
CA LYS A 257 4.05 -15.72 -12.25
C LYS A 257 4.88 -16.61 -11.36
N GLU A 258 4.78 -16.41 -10.05
CA GLU A 258 5.39 -17.29 -9.07
C GLU A 258 4.64 -18.63 -9.09
N THR A 259 5.30 -19.68 -9.57
CA THR A 259 4.71 -21.03 -9.72
C THR A 259 5.01 -21.92 -8.52
N THR A 260 6.00 -21.56 -7.71
CA THR A 260 6.42 -22.33 -6.57
C THR A 260 5.93 -21.66 -5.28
N GLN A 261 5.01 -22.34 -4.58
CA GLN A 261 4.89 -22.16 -3.14
C GLN A 261 6.12 -22.78 -2.47
N GLU A 262 7.32 -22.35 -2.81
CA GLU A 262 8.41 -22.53 -1.89
C GLU A 262 7.98 -21.78 -0.64
N LYS A 263 7.74 -22.55 0.44
CA LYS A 263 7.68 -22.00 1.78
C LYS A 263 8.95 -21.19 1.92
N SER A 264 8.84 -19.88 1.62
CA SER A 264 9.93 -18.98 1.95
C SER A 264 10.16 -19.25 3.42
N LYS A 265 11.34 -19.74 3.77
CA LYS A 265 11.81 -19.77 5.15
C LYS A 265 12.01 -18.31 5.53
N VAL A 266 10.90 -17.60 5.66
CA VAL A 266 10.85 -16.29 6.27
C VAL A 266 11.21 -16.55 7.71
N PHE A 267 12.42 -16.21 8.05
CA PHE A 267 12.95 -16.00 9.38
C PHE A 267 12.10 -16.60 10.52
N HIS A 268 12.28 -17.90 10.78
CA HIS A 268 12.07 -18.47 12.09
C HIS A 268 13.46 -18.66 12.72
N LYS A 269 14.00 -17.61 13.32
CA LYS A 269 14.80 -17.64 14.56
C LYS A 269 15.00 -16.24 15.06
#